data_dc07f0e4ecde113f6c7cce1b19183f3e
#
_entry.id   dc07f0e4ecde113f6c7cce1b19183f3e
#
_cell.length_a   1.000
_cell.length_b   1.000
_cell.length_c   1.000
_cell.angle_alpha   90.00
_cell.angle_beta   90.00
_cell.angle_gamma   90.00
#
_symmetry.space_group_name_H-M   'P 1'
#
loop_
_entity.id
_entity.type
_entity.pdbx_description
1 polymer ?
#
loop_
_entity_poly.entity_id
_entity_poly.type
_entity_poly.pdbx_seq_one_letter_code
_entity_poly.pdbx_strand_id
1 'polypeptide(L)'
;MVSQVIEIVEVKTKSQLKKFAKYPLKLYKGCPYYVPSLYSDELATFNPKKNFNLNGNESKGFLCYKDGELVGRIVGIINEKDNELRGKKMIRFSRFECINDIEVFKALLGAVESFGKSRGMQIIHGPWGFND
;
A
#
# COMPACT_ATOMS: atom_id res chain seq x y z
N MET A 1 -11.71 -27.45 -13.24
CA MET A 1 -11.00 -26.70 -12.17
C MET A 1 -10.81 -25.26 -12.61
N VAL A 2 -11.34 -24.34 -11.84
CA VAL A 2 -11.23 -22.91 -12.19
C VAL A 2 -9.92 -22.40 -11.62
N SER A 3 -9.02 -21.92 -12.47
CA SER A 3 -7.79 -21.28 -12.02
C SER A 3 -8.12 -19.90 -11.41
N GLN A 4 -7.58 -19.63 -10.23
CA GLN A 4 -7.73 -18.33 -9.60
C GLN A 4 -6.74 -17.35 -10.20
N VAL A 5 -7.24 -16.21 -10.68
CA VAL A 5 -6.40 -15.16 -11.26
C VAL A 5 -6.20 -14.05 -10.23
N ILE A 6 -4.95 -13.89 -9.80
CA ILE A 6 -4.56 -12.80 -8.91
C ILE A 6 -3.82 -11.74 -9.74
N GLU A 7 -4.29 -10.50 -9.65
CA GLU A 7 -3.76 -9.39 -10.41
C GLU A 7 -3.40 -8.25 -9.47
N ILE A 8 -2.19 -7.71 -9.63
CA ILE A 8 -1.73 -6.54 -8.88
C ILE A 8 -1.78 -5.34 -9.80
N VAL A 9 -2.44 -4.28 -9.34
CA VAL A 9 -2.60 -3.02 -10.09
C VAL A 9 -1.97 -1.89 -9.28
N GLU A 10 -1.03 -1.18 -9.91
CA GLU A 10 -0.44 0.01 -9.28
C GLU A 10 -1.45 1.16 -9.30
N VAL A 11 -1.57 1.88 -8.18
CA VAL A 11 -2.47 3.02 -8.04
C VAL A 11 -1.87 4.23 -8.77
N LYS A 12 -2.45 4.62 -9.91
CA LYS A 12 -1.99 5.73 -10.74
C LYS A 12 -3.04 6.79 -10.99
N THR A 13 -4.31 6.44 -10.94
CA THR A 13 -5.43 7.33 -11.27
C THR A 13 -6.20 7.72 -10.01
N LYS A 14 -6.99 8.81 -10.11
CA LYS A 14 -7.87 9.22 -9.01
C LYS A 14 -8.90 8.13 -8.68
N SER A 15 -9.41 7.43 -9.69
CA SER A 15 -10.35 6.33 -9.49
C SER A 15 -9.73 5.21 -8.68
N GLN A 16 -8.50 4.83 -9.01
CA GLN A 16 -7.75 3.80 -8.28
C GLN A 16 -7.44 4.24 -6.85
N LEU A 17 -7.07 5.52 -6.65
CA LEU A 17 -6.81 6.06 -5.32
C LEU A 17 -8.06 6.03 -4.45
N LYS A 18 -9.22 6.34 -5.01
CA LYS A 18 -10.50 6.25 -4.29
C LYS A 18 -10.79 4.82 -3.86
N LYS A 19 -10.57 3.85 -4.73
CA LYS A 19 -10.73 2.42 -4.40
C LYS A 19 -9.77 2.01 -3.29
N PHE A 20 -8.53 2.47 -3.37
CA PHE A 20 -7.51 2.21 -2.35
C PHE A 20 -7.94 2.77 -0.99
N ALA A 21 -8.37 4.02 -0.94
CA ALA A 21 -8.79 4.68 0.30
C ALA A 21 -10.06 4.05 0.91
N LYS A 22 -10.98 3.58 0.07
CA LYS A 22 -12.25 3.00 0.52
C LYS A 22 -12.18 1.51 0.86
N TYR A 23 -11.13 0.82 0.47
CA TYR A 23 -11.05 -0.62 0.65
C TYR A 23 -11.28 -1.10 2.09
N PRO A 24 -10.75 -0.44 3.15
CA PRO A 24 -11.00 -0.88 4.51
C PRO A 24 -12.49 -0.90 4.88
N LEU A 25 -13.28 0.00 4.31
CA LEU A 25 -14.74 -0.01 4.54
C LEU A 25 -15.39 -1.28 4.00
N LYS A 26 -14.88 -1.80 2.89
CA LYS A 26 -15.35 -3.07 2.31
C LYS A 26 -14.88 -4.25 3.15
N LEU A 27 -13.59 -4.28 3.49
CA LEU A 27 -12.97 -5.40 4.21
C LEU A 27 -13.57 -5.58 5.60
N TYR A 28 -13.79 -4.47 6.32
CA TYR A 28 -14.28 -4.49 7.70
C TYR A 28 -15.77 -4.25 7.82
N LYS A 29 -16.49 -4.39 6.72
CA LYS A 29 -17.95 -4.25 6.72
C LYS A 29 -18.57 -5.23 7.73
N GLY A 30 -19.37 -4.69 8.66
CA GLY A 30 -19.98 -5.49 9.70
C GLY A 30 -19.11 -5.74 10.93
N CYS A 31 -17.87 -5.30 10.95
CA CYS A 31 -17.01 -5.42 12.12
C CYS A 31 -17.33 -4.31 13.13
N PRO A 32 -17.85 -4.64 14.33
CA PRO A 32 -18.27 -3.61 15.29
C PRO A 32 -17.11 -2.85 15.96
N TYR A 33 -15.91 -3.38 15.86
CA TYR A 33 -14.72 -2.79 16.50
C TYR A 33 -13.87 -1.97 15.55
N TYR A 34 -14.18 -1.96 14.26
CA TYR A 34 -13.42 -1.18 13.30
C TYR A 34 -13.86 0.27 13.28
N VAL A 35 -12.90 1.17 13.47
CA VAL A 35 -13.11 2.61 13.36
C VAL A 35 -12.43 3.08 12.08
N PRO A 36 -13.19 3.42 11.02
CA PRO A 36 -12.59 3.83 9.76
C PRO A 36 -11.97 5.21 9.86
N SER A 37 -10.86 5.40 9.13
CA SER A 37 -10.29 6.72 8.91
C SER A 37 -11.24 7.56 8.06
N LEU A 38 -11.20 8.88 8.23
CA LEU A 38 -11.97 9.77 7.36
C LEU A 38 -11.46 9.64 5.94
N TYR A 39 -12.38 9.42 5.00
CA TYR A 39 -12.06 9.22 3.59
C TYR A 39 -11.25 10.39 3.01
N SER A 40 -11.66 11.62 3.37
CA SER A 40 -10.94 12.82 2.94
C SER A 40 -9.51 12.88 3.47
N ASP A 41 -9.28 12.39 4.69
CA ASP A 41 -7.94 12.34 5.28
C ASP A 41 -7.05 11.33 4.56
N GLU A 42 -7.60 10.15 4.20
CA GLU A 42 -6.86 9.16 3.43
C GLU A 42 -6.47 9.71 2.05
N LEU A 43 -7.39 10.40 1.36
CA LEU A 43 -7.08 11.02 0.09
C LEU A 43 -6.01 12.09 0.22
N ALA A 44 -6.06 12.90 1.29
CA ALA A 44 -5.06 13.94 1.54
C ALA A 44 -3.68 13.33 1.84
N THR A 45 -3.64 12.22 2.57
CA THR A 45 -2.39 11.52 2.89
C THR A 45 -1.62 11.13 1.63
N PHE A 46 -2.32 10.74 0.57
CA PHE A 46 -1.70 10.33 -0.69
C PHE A 46 -1.65 11.43 -1.75
N ASN A 47 -1.98 12.68 -1.38
CA ASN A 47 -1.91 13.81 -2.29
C ASN A 47 -0.65 14.64 -1.97
N PRO A 48 0.37 14.69 -2.87
CA PRO A 48 1.62 15.43 -2.62
C PRO A 48 1.41 16.92 -2.34
N LYS A 49 0.32 17.51 -2.85
CA LYS A 49 0.02 18.94 -2.64
C LYS A 49 -0.49 19.22 -1.22
N LYS A 50 -1.02 18.22 -0.53
CA LYS A 50 -1.61 18.35 0.81
C LYS A 50 -0.79 17.69 1.90
N ASN A 51 0.09 16.74 1.56
CA ASN A 51 0.91 16.01 2.51
C ASN A 51 2.39 16.22 2.21
N PHE A 52 3.06 17.02 3.00
CA PHE A 52 4.49 17.30 2.85
C PHE A 52 5.37 16.06 3.05
N ASN A 53 4.87 15.03 3.73
CA ASN A 53 5.62 13.80 3.95
C ASN A 53 5.84 13.03 2.65
N LEU A 54 5.05 13.31 1.60
CA LEU A 54 5.27 12.72 0.29
C LEU A 54 6.39 13.40 -0.50
N ASN A 55 6.75 14.64 -0.11
CA ASN A 55 7.85 15.38 -0.74
C ASN A 55 9.18 14.79 -0.28
N GLY A 56 10.04 14.39 -1.23
CA GLY A 56 11.31 13.73 -0.93
C GLY A 56 11.17 12.25 -0.59
N ASN A 57 9.96 11.72 -0.63
CA ASN A 57 9.67 10.30 -0.49
C ASN A 57 9.12 9.77 -1.81
N GLU A 58 9.46 8.55 -2.14
CA GLU A 58 8.83 7.84 -3.25
C GLU A 58 7.85 6.82 -2.69
N SER A 59 6.63 6.80 -3.21
CA SER A 59 5.62 5.85 -2.76
C SER A 59 4.81 5.32 -3.93
N LYS A 60 4.39 4.06 -3.81
CA LYS A 60 3.46 3.42 -4.76
C LYS A 60 2.42 2.62 -3.99
N GLY A 61 1.16 2.84 -4.32
CA GLY A 61 0.06 2.03 -3.81
C GLY A 61 -0.25 0.90 -4.78
N PHE A 62 -0.67 -0.23 -4.24
CA PHE A 62 -1.05 -1.41 -5.03
C PHE A 62 -2.38 -1.94 -4.57
N LEU A 63 -3.20 -2.33 -5.54
CA LEU A 63 -4.47 -3.01 -5.32
C LEU A 63 -4.31 -4.46 -5.79
N CYS A 64 -4.92 -5.39 -5.06
CA CYS A 64 -4.96 -6.79 -5.47
C CYS A 64 -6.38 -7.18 -5.83
N TYR A 65 -6.53 -7.74 -7.02
CA TYR A 65 -7.78 -8.30 -7.51
C TYR A 65 -7.64 -9.81 -7.62
N LYS A 66 -8.66 -10.52 -7.17
CA LYS A 66 -8.74 -11.97 -7.33
C LYS A 66 -10.05 -12.27 -8.07
N ASP A 67 -9.92 -12.84 -9.27
CA ASP A 67 -11.05 -13.13 -10.16
C ASP A 67 -11.94 -11.90 -10.39
N GLY A 68 -11.31 -10.72 -10.55
CA GLY A 68 -11.98 -9.45 -10.79
C GLY A 68 -12.51 -8.73 -9.56
N GLU A 69 -12.36 -9.31 -8.37
CA GLU A 69 -12.80 -8.68 -7.12
C GLU A 69 -11.62 -8.07 -6.37
N LEU A 70 -11.81 -6.85 -5.86
CA LEU A 70 -10.80 -6.17 -5.04
C LEU A 70 -10.71 -6.85 -3.66
N VAL A 71 -9.55 -7.44 -3.37
CA VAL A 71 -9.36 -8.25 -2.17
C VAL A 71 -8.20 -7.79 -1.29
N GLY A 72 -7.48 -6.75 -1.66
CA GLY A 72 -6.38 -6.26 -0.83
C GLY A 72 -5.73 -5.00 -1.35
N ARG A 73 -4.95 -4.38 -0.46
CA ARG A 73 -4.17 -3.18 -0.77
C ARG A 73 -2.88 -3.16 0.04
N ILE A 74 -1.88 -2.44 -0.45
CA ILE A 74 -0.63 -2.15 0.26
C ILE A 74 0.00 -0.91 -0.33
N VAL A 75 0.80 -0.19 0.43
CA VAL A 75 1.64 0.90 -0.09
C VAL A 75 3.10 0.65 0.28
N GLY A 76 3.99 0.87 -0.67
CA GLY A 76 5.43 0.87 -0.45
C GLY A 76 5.94 2.31 -0.40
N ILE A 77 6.80 2.62 0.56
CA ILE A 77 7.32 3.96 0.79
C ILE A 77 8.83 3.90 0.93
N ILE A 78 9.54 4.70 0.13
CA ILE A 78 10.97 4.87 0.26
C ILE A 78 11.20 6.28 0.80
N ASN A 79 11.66 6.37 2.04
CA ASN A 79 12.03 7.65 2.66
C ASN A 79 13.51 7.89 2.41
N GLU A 80 13.83 8.67 1.39
CA GLU A 80 15.20 8.90 0.96
C GLU A 80 16.04 9.60 2.02
N LYS A 81 15.47 10.58 2.73
CA LYS A 81 16.17 11.30 3.80
C LYS A 81 16.55 10.37 4.95
N ASP A 82 15.61 9.54 5.40
CA ASP A 82 15.84 8.62 6.49
C ASP A 82 16.87 7.57 6.12
N ASN A 83 16.77 7.03 4.89
CA ASN A 83 17.74 6.07 4.39
C ASN A 83 19.15 6.67 4.32
N GLU A 84 19.26 7.90 3.86
CA GLU A 84 20.54 8.61 3.76
C GLU A 84 21.14 8.88 5.14
N LEU A 85 20.34 9.38 6.09
CA LEU A 85 20.78 9.67 7.44
C LEU A 85 21.24 8.42 8.19
N ARG A 86 20.57 7.28 7.95
CA ARG A 86 20.87 6.02 8.67
C ARG A 86 21.82 5.10 7.90
N GLY A 87 22.21 5.47 6.68
CA GLY A 87 23.05 4.64 5.84
C GLY A 87 22.37 3.31 5.45
N LYS A 88 21.06 3.31 5.29
CA LYS A 88 20.27 2.11 4.98
C LYS A 88 19.61 2.24 3.61
N LYS A 89 19.35 1.08 2.99
CA LYS A 89 18.57 0.99 1.75
C LYS A 89 17.28 0.23 2.05
N MET A 90 16.33 0.93 2.67
CA MET A 90 15.11 0.35 3.21
C MET A 90 13.87 0.89 2.51
N ILE A 91 12.98 -0.03 2.11
CA ILE A 91 11.61 0.30 1.73
C ILE A 91 10.68 -0.08 2.89
N ARG A 92 9.74 0.79 3.17
CA ARG A 92 8.72 0.56 4.20
C ARG A 92 7.41 0.20 3.52
N PHE A 93 6.57 -0.57 4.21
CA PHE A 93 5.20 -0.77 3.75
C PHE A 93 4.21 -0.33 4.82
N SER A 94 3.03 0.07 4.36
CA SER A 94 1.94 0.54 5.20
C SER A 94 0.62 0.22 4.53
N ARG A 95 -0.49 0.44 5.24
CA ARG A 95 -1.84 0.20 4.71
C ARG A 95 -2.01 -1.20 4.13
N PHE A 96 -1.32 -2.19 4.73
CA PHE A 96 -1.38 -3.57 4.27
C PHE A 96 -2.63 -4.24 4.84
N GLU A 97 -3.63 -4.38 4.01
CA GLU A 97 -4.91 -4.98 4.37
C GLU A 97 -5.38 -5.88 3.23
N CYS A 98 -5.78 -7.08 3.54
CA CYS A 98 -6.28 -8.03 2.54
C CYS A 98 -7.17 -9.08 3.20
N ILE A 99 -7.88 -9.84 2.36
CA ILE A 99 -8.64 -11.00 2.85
C ILE A 99 -7.68 -12.06 3.40
N ASN A 100 -8.21 -12.99 4.18
CA ASN A 100 -7.42 -14.09 4.75
C ASN A 100 -7.09 -15.14 3.68
N ASP A 101 -6.13 -14.79 2.82
CA ASP A 101 -5.68 -15.61 1.69
C ASP A 101 -4.18 -15.40 1.52
N ILE A 102 -3.40 -16.48 1.73
CA ILE A 102 -1.94 -16.42 1.68
C ILE A 102 -1.42 -16.02 0.31
N GLU A 103 -2.08 -16.38 -0.77
CA GLU A 103 -1.66 -16.03 -2.12
C GLU A 103 -1.83 -14.54 -2.39
N VAL A 104 -2.92 -13.95 -1.87
CA VAL A 104 -3.16 -12.50 -1.93
C VAL A 104 -2.11 -11.77 -1.10
N PHE A 105 -1.84 -12.27 0.11
CA PHE A 105 -0.81 -11.72 0.99
C PHE A 105 0.56 -11.69 0.30
N LYS A 106 0.96 -12.82 -0.26
CA LYS A 106 2.26 -12.93 -0.97
C LYS A 106 2.33 -12.03 -2.19
N ALA A 107 1.24 -11.92 -2.95
CA ALA A 107 1.20 -11.09 -4.15
C ALA A 107 1.39 -9.61 -3.81
N LEU A 108 0.72 -9.12 -2.77
CA LEU A 108 0.82 -7.73 -2.33
C LEU A 108 2.22 -7.41 -1.78
N LEU A 109 2.74 -8.28 -0.90
CA LEU A 109 4.08 -8.07 -0.36
C LEU A 109 5.14 -8.16 -1.45
N GLY A 110 4.97 -9.08 -2.40
CA GLY A 110 5.85 -9.22 -3.56
C GLY A 110 5.87 -7.98 -4.44
N ALA A 111 4.75 -7.27 -4.58
CA ALA A 111 4.69 -6.01 -5.32
C ALA A 111 5.58 -4.94 -4.68
N VAL A 112 5.54 -4.83 -3.35
CA VAL A 112 6.41 -3.89 -2.60
C VAL A 112 7.87 -4.31 -2.71
N GLU A 113 8.17 -5.60 -2.62
CA GLU A 113 9.53 -6.12 -2.80
C GLU A 113 10.09 -5.77 -4.18
N SER A 114 9.29 -5.97 -5.23
CA SER A 114 9.70 -5.65 -6.60
C SER A 114 9.96 -4.16 -6.78
N PHE A 115 9.09 -3.33 -6.20
CA PHE A 115 9.30 -1.88 -6.20
C PHE A 115 10.62 -1.53 -5.50
N GLY A 116 10.85 -2.08 -4.31
CA GLY A 116 12.09 -1.85 -3.57
C GLY A 116 13.33 -2.28 -4.35
N LYS A 117 13.30 -3.47 -4.92
CA LYS A 117 14.43 -3.98 -5.73
C LYS A 117 14.71 -3.08 -6.94
N SER A 118 13.67 -2.56 -7.59
CA SER A 118 13.84 -1.67 -8.73
C SER A 118 14.52 -0.35 -8.37
N ARG A 119 14.52 0.00 -7.10
CA ARG A 119 15.15 1.21 -6.55
C ARG A 119 16.43 0.91 -5.75
N GLY A 120 16.92 -0.33 -5.80
CA GLY A 120 18.13 -0.71 -5.09
C GLY A 120 17.97 -0.92 -3.59
N MET A 121 16.75 -1.04 -3.09
CA MET A 121 16.50 -1.28 -1.68
C MET A 121 16.87 -2.72 -1.30
N GLN A 122 17.39 -2.91 -0.09
CA GLN A 122 17.87 -4.20 0.41
C GLN A 122 17.06 -4.72 1.59
N ILE A 123 16.28 -3.85 2.24
CA ILE A 123 15.52 -4.17 3.45
C ILE A 123 14.07 -3.77 3.22
N ILE A 124 13.13 -4.65 3.56
CA ILE A 124 11.71 -4.33 3.61
C ILE A 124 11.28 -4.35 5.07
N HIS A 125 10.57 -3.31 5.50
CA HIS A 125 10.15 -3.16 6.89
C HIS A 125 8.77 -2.52 6.97
N GLY A 126 7.98 -2.94 7.94
CA GLY A 126 6.66 -2.37 8.17
C GLY A 126 5.87 -3.14 9.22
N PRO A 127 4.63 -2.72 9.47
CA PRO A 127 3.97 -1.54 8.88
C PRO A 127 4.44 -0.24 9.51
N TRP A 128 4.78 0.76 8.69
CA TRP A 128 5.22 2.08 9.14
C TRP A 128 4.54 3.17 8.31
N GLY A 129 4.28 4.32 8.93
CA GLY A 129 3.81 5.50 8.23
C GLY A 129 4.93 6.22 7.47
N PHE A 130 4.64 7.42 6.97
CA PHE A 130 5.59 8.15 6.12
C PHE A 130 6.81 8.67 6.90
N ASN A 131 6.66 8.98 8.18
CA ASN A 131 7.71 9.59 9.01
C ASN A 131 8.06 8.79 10.28
N ASP A 132 7.66 7.57 10.37
CA ASP A 132 7.92 6.76 11.57
C ASP A 132 9.32 6.17 11.62
#